data_437582fa7425ebc2f121d87ee719db23
#
_entry.id   437582fa7425ebc2f121d87ee719db23
#
_cell.length_a   1.000
_cell.length_b   1.000
_cell.length_c   1.000
_cell.angle_alpha   90.00
_cell.angle_beta   90.00
_cell.angle_gamma   90.00
#
_symmetry.space_group_name_H-M   'P 1'
#
loop_
_entity.id
_entity.type
_entity.pdbx_description
1 polymer ?
#
loop_
_entity_poly.entity_id
_entity_poly.type
_entity_poly.pdbx_seq_one_letter_code
_entity_poly.pdbx_strand_id
1 'polypeptide(L)'
;MNENNTINLNTERKPGGLYRNIKMSVKTADKLILVGIIVLIACMIFAVSHAGFTVTFNTNGGSQIDNQKVMYGQLVDIEENPVKEGYTFTGWYLDKDCTKQFDINKDTVSDSLTLYSGWEKK
;
A
#
# COMPACT_ATOMS: atom_id res chain seq x y z
N MET A 1 31.11 -66.60 22.38
CA MET A 1 30.78 -66.01 22.32
C MET A 1 30.91 -64.90 22.48
N ASN A 2 30.80 -64.12 21.93
CA ASN A 2 31.08 -63.04 21.99
C ASN A 2 30.23 -62.15 21.81
N GLU A 3 29.68 -61.86 22.70
CA GLU A 3 28.82 -60.89 22.79
C GLU A 3 29.39 -59.66 22.63
N ASN A 4 30.50 -59.60 22.56
CA ASN A 4 31.09 -58.34 22.41
C ASN A 4 30.78 -57.66 21.15
N ASN A 5 30.13 -58.41 20.35
CA ASN A 5 29.86 -57.85 19.16
C ASN A 5 28.60 -57.14 19.15
N THR A 6 28.12 -56.76 20.24
CA THR A 6 26.97 -56.03 20.30
C THR A 6 27.24 -54.72 19.68
N ILE A 7 26.66 -54.47 18.60
CA ILE A 7 26.81 -53.24 17.91
C ILE A 7 26.04 -52.19 18.64
N ASN A 8 26.74 -51.21 19.06
CA ASN A 8 26.09 -50.15 19.73
C ASN A 8 25.45 -49.25 18.69
N LEU A 9 24.25 -49.56 18.37
CA LEU A 9 23.56 -48.82 17.33
C LEU A 9 23.26 -47.38 17.71
N ASN A 10 23.39 -47.09 18.97
CA ASN A 10 23.01 -45.77 19.41
C ASN A 10 24.03 -44.69 19.14
N THR A 11 25.26 -45.10 18.98
CA THR A 11 26.30 -44.11 18.77
C THR A 11 26.52 -43.81 17.32
N GLU A 12 25.96 -44.64 16.48
CA GLU A 12 26.33 -44.52 15.12
C GLU A 12 25.57 -43.47 14.35
N ARG A 13 24.43 -43.08 14.86
CA ARG A 13 23.62 -42.20 14.11
C ARG A 13 23.90 -40.77 14.48
N LYS A 14 24.91 -40.27 13.90
CA LYS A 14 25.13 -38.83 13.99
C LYS A 14 24.17 -38.15 13.06
N PRO A 15 23.41 -37.19 13.54
CA PRO A 15 22.62 -36.41 12.64
C PRO A 15 23.57 -35.66 11.73
N GLY A 16 23.55 -36.04 10.51
CA GLY A 16 24.40 -35.40 9.54
C GLY A 16 23.69 -34.27 8.83
N GLY A 17 24.43 -33.68 7.95
CA GLY A 17 23.87 -32.69 7.09
C GLY A 17 23.93 -31.27 7.60
N LEU A 18 23.15 -30.44 7.00
CA LEU A 18 23.19 -29.01 7.23
C LEU A 18 22.79 -28.62 8.64
N TYR A 19 21.95 -29.44 9.27
CA TYR A 19 21.42 -29.08 10.58
C TYR A 19 22.36 -29.32 11.74
N ARG A 20 23.46 -29.96 11.45
CA ARG A 20 24.40 -30.31 12.50
C ARG A 20 25.00 -29.11 13.21
N ASN A 21 25.23 -28.06 12.46
CA ASN A 21 25.90 -26.88 12.99
C ASN A 21 24.93 -25.80 13.47
N ILE A 22 23.66 -26.05 13.35
CA ILE A 22 22.69 -25.07 13.77
C ILE A 22 22.43 -25.21 15.24
N LYS A 23 23.06 -24.38 16.02
CA LYS A 23 22.90 -24.38 17.47
C LYS A 23 22.07 -23.20 17.91
N MET A 24 20.88 -23.08 17.36
CA MET A 24 20.00 -22.02 17.79
C MET A 24 19.07 -22.54 18.86
N SER A 25 18.95 -21.81 19.93
CA SER A 25 17.94 -22.14 20.91
C SER A 25 16.58 -21.81 20.34
N VAL A 26 15.56 -22.51 20.81
CA VAL A 26 14.18 -22.25 20.36
C VAL A 26 13.78 -20.80 20.59
N LYS A 27 14.22 -20.21 21.69
CA LYS A 27 13.91 -18.82 22.00
C LYS A 27 14.50 -17.86 20.98
N THR A 28 15.72 -18.14 20.51
CA THR A 28 16.38 -17.30 19.52
C THR A 28 15.69 -17.43 18.17
N ALA A 29 15.29 -18.64 17.78
CA ALA A 29 14.59 -18.88 16.54
C ALA A 29 13.23 -18.15 16.51
N ASP A 30 12.51 -18.22 17.60
CA ASP A 30 11.22 -17.53 17.71
C ASP A 30 11.39 -16.02 17.59
N LYS A 31 12.44 -15.49 18.20
CA LYS A 31 12.74 -14.07 18.15
C LYS A 31 13.07 -13.63 16.74
N LEU A 32 13.83 -14.42 16.00
CA LEU A 32 14.16 -14.13 14.61
C LEU A 32 12.93 -14.18 13.70
N ILE A 33 12.04 -15.13 13.93
CA ILE A 33 10.79 -15.23 13.18
C ILE A 33 9.93 -13.99 13.44
N LEU A 34 9.83 -13.56 14.69
CA LEU A 34 9.05 -12.39 15.05
C LEU A 34 9.61 -11.12 14.40
N VAL A 35 10.92 -10.95 14.43
CA VAL A 35 11.58 -9.82 13.78
C VAL A 35 11.31 -9.85 12.27
N GLY A 36 11.40 -11.02 11.66
CA GLY A 36 11.10 -11.18 10.23
C GLY A 36 9.69 -10.77 9.88
N ILE A 37 8.71 -11.15 10.69
CA ILE A 37 7.31 -10.78 10.49
C ILE A 37 7.14 -9.28 10.61
N ILE A 38 7.74 -8.65 11.60
CA ILE A 38 7.67 -7.20 11.80
C ILE A 38 8.26 -6.47 10.58
N VAL A 39 9.38 -6.93 10.06
CA VAL A 39 10.01 -6.33 8.88
C VAL A 39 9.11 -6.46 7.66
N LEU A 40 8.48 -7.62 7.46
CA LEU A 40 7.56 -7.84 6.34
C LEU A 40 6.35 -6.91 6.44
N ILE A 41 5.78 -6.76 7.62
CA ILE A 41 4.65 -5.88 7.83
C ILE A 41 5.06 -4.43 7.57
N ALA A 42 6.21 -4.02 8.06
CA ALA A 42 6.73 -2.67 7.84
C ALA A 42 6.96 -2.40 6.35
N CYS A 43 7.52 -3.36 5.61
CA CYS A 43 7.72 -3.24 4.17
C CYS A 43 6.38 -3.13 3.43
N MET A 44 5.39 -3.90 3.85
CA MET A 44 4.07 -3.86 3.24
C MET A 44 3.40 -2.51 3.47
N ILE A 45 3.44 -1.99 4.69
CA ILE A 45 2.89 -0.67 5.01
C ILE A 45 3.60 0.41 4.20
N PHE A 46 4.93 0.33 4.11
CA PHE A 46 5.74 1.27 3.34
C PHE A 46 5.34 1.25 1.86
N ALA A 47 5.21 0.05 1.27
CA ALA A 47 4.84 -0.09 -0.12
C ALA A 47 3.46 0.50 -0.42
N VAL A 48 2.48 0.23 0.45
CA VAL A 48 1.13 0.77 0.28
C VAL A 48 1.14 2.29 0.42
N SER A 49 1.88 2.81 1.42
CA SER A 49 1.94 4.25 1.67
C SER A 49 2.60 5.02 0.52
N HIS A 50 3.48 4.37 -0.23
CA HIS A 50 4.22 5.04 -1.30
C HIS A 50 3.72 4.69 -2.70
N ALA A 51 2.72 3.82 -2.80
CA ALA A 51 2.20 3.41 -4.11
C ALA A 51 1.47 4.54 -4.82
N GLY A 52 0.88 5.45 -4.08
CA GLY A 52 0.10 6.54 -4.65
C GLY A 52 -1.21 6.06 -5.27
N PHE A 53 -2.18 6.93 -5.28
CA PHE A 53 -3.48 6.67 -5.90
C PHE A 53 -3.65 7.56 -7.11
N THR A 54 -4.38 7.09 -8.11
CA THR A 54 -4.66 7.88 -9.29
C THR A 54 -5.92 8.69 -9.07
N VAL A 55 -5.80 10.01 -9.18
CA VAL A 55 -6.94 10.92 -9.18
C VAL A 55 -7.21 11.32 -10.62
N THR A 56 -8.38 10.98 -11.09
CA THR A 56 -8.84 11.30 -12.45
C THR A 56 -9.77 12.49 -12.39
N PHE A 57 -9.62 13.42 -13.31
CA PHE A 57 -10.46 14.61 -13.36
C PHE A 57 -11.39 14.55 -14.55
N ASN A 58 -12.68 14.61 -14.28
CA ASN A 58 -13.70 14.73 -15.31
C ASN A 58 -14.28 16.13 -15.24
N THR A 59 -13.93 16.97 -16.21
CA THR A 59 -14.30 18.38 -16.19
C THR A 59 -15.67 18.65 -16.80
N ASN A 60 -16.42 17.63 -17.14
CA ASN A 60 -17.79 17.76 -17.66
C ASN A 60 -17.91 18.82 -18.77
N GLY A 61 -17.01 18.76 -19.74
CA GLY A 61 -16.98 19.69 -20.86
C GLY A 61 -16.14 20.93 -20.66
N GLY A 62 -15.51 21.08 -19.50
CA GLY A 62 -14.54 22.15 -19.27
C GLY A 62 -13.15 21.80 -19.82
N SER A 63 -12.20 22.67 -19.54
CA SER A 63 -10.81 22.44 -19.95
C SER A 63 -10.27 21.17 -19.30
N GLN A 64 -9.44 20.44 -20.02
CA GLN A 64 -8.94 19.17 -19.58
C GLN A 64 -7.86 19.34 -18.50
N ILE A 65 -7.90 18.49 -17.50
CA ILE A 65 -6.89 18.42 -16.45
C ILE A 65 -6.35 17.00 -16.44
N ASP A 66 -5.02 16.90 -16.41
CA ASP A 66 -4.33 15.60 -16.42
C ASP A 66 -4.52 14.87 -15.10
N ASN A 67 -4.56 13.55 -15.17
CA ASN A 67 -4.63 12.71 -13.98
C ASN A 67 -3.39 12.90 -13.11
N GLN A 68 -3.57 12.82 -11.81
CA GLN A 68 -2.48 12.97 -10.85
C GLN A 68 -2.29 11.72 -10.02
N LYS A 69 -1.07 11.50 -9.60
CA LYS A 69 -0.74 10.53 -8.57
C LYS A 69 -0.64 11.24 -7.24
N VAL A 70 -1.45 10.84 -6.29
CA VAL A 70 -1.49 11.44 -4.95
C VAL A 70 -1.23 10.37 -3.92
N MET A 71 -0.35 10.63 -2.98
CA MET A 71 -0.01 9.69 -1.92
C MET A 71 -1.13 9.62 -0.88
N TYR A 72 -1.18 8.52 -0.16
CA TYR A 72 -2.16 8.34 0.90
C TYR A 72 -2.10 9.48 1.92
N GLY A 73 -3.25 10.05 2.20
CA GLY A 73 -3.36 11.11 3.20
C GLY A 73 -2.93 12.50 2.72
N GLN A 74 -2.56 12.62 1.45
CA GLN A 74 -2.20 13.92 0.90
C GLN A 74 -3.37 14.59 0.19
N LEU A 75 -3.25 15.88 -0.02
CA LEU A 75 -4.25 16.66 -0.73
C LEU A 75 -3.97 16.62 -2.23
N VAL A 76 -5.03 16.82 -3.03
CA VAL A 76 -4.90 16.99 -4.46
C VAL A 76 -4.39 18.39 -4.73
N ASP A 77 -3.38 18.51 -5.59
CA ASP A 77 -2.80 19.79 -5.94
C ASP A 77 -3.17 20.14 -7.39
N ILE A 78 -3.98 21.16 -7.56
CA ILE A 78 -4.42 21.63 -8.87
C ILE A 78 -3.94 23.07 -9.04
N GLU A 79 -3.11 23.29 -10.04
CA GLU A 79 -2.56 24.63 -10.31
C GLU A 79 -3.65 25.61 -10.75
N GLU A 80 -4.55 25.15 -11.62
CA GLU A 80 -5.61 25.99 -12.14
C GLU A 80 -6.92 25.24 -12.17
N ASN A 81 -8.00 25.94 -11.83
CA ASN A 81 -9.33 25.36 -11.94
C ASN A 81 -9.73 25.24 -13.41
N PRO A 82 -10.54 24.23 -13.76
CA PRO A 82 -11.01 24.10 -15.13
C PRO A 82 -11.89 25.29 -15.54
N VAL A 83 -11.91 25.58 -16.82
CA VAL A 83 -12.69 26.67 -17.40
C VAL A 83 -13.64 26.10 -18.41
N LYS A 84 -14.88 26.62 -18.40
CA LYS A 84 -15.89 26.24 -19.37
C LYS A 84 -16.61 27.51 -19.81
N GLU A 85 -16.64 27.77 -21.13
CA GLU A 85 -17.24 28.97 -21.66
C GLU A 85 -18.74 29.04 -21.33
N GLY A 86 -19.18 30.16 -20.80
CA GLY A 86 -20.57 30.36 -20.42
C GLY A 86 -20.95 29.78 -19.06
N TYR A 87 -20.00 29.25 -18.33
CA TYR A 87 -20.24 28.61 -17.04
C TYR A 87 -19.24 29.06 -15.99
N THR A 88 -19.65 28.98 -14.73
CA THR A 88 -18.81 29.25 -13.59
C THR A 88 -18.52 27.95 -12.88
N PHE A 89 -17.25 27.69 -12.54
CA PHE A 89 -16.83 26.50 -11.80
C PHE A 89 -17.33 26.60 -10.36
N THR A 90 -18.03 25.56 -9.91
CA THR A 90 -18.59 25.55 -8.56
C THR A 90 -17.82 24.68 -7.58
N GLY A 91 -16.98 23.79 -8.05
CA GLY A 91 -16.18 22.93 -7.19
C GLY A 91 -16.02 21.53 -7.74
N TRP A 92 -15.36 20.71 -6.97
CA TRP A 92 -15.14 19.31 -7.30
C TRP A 92 -16.10 18.43 -6.53
N TYR A 93 -16.50 17.33 -7.14
CA TYR A 93 -17.48 16.40 -6.57
C TYR A 93 -17.01 14.96 -6.77
N LEU A 94 -17.45 14.08 -5.87
CA LEU A 94 -17.10 12.65 -5.92
C LEU A 94 -18.02 11.86 -6.83
N ASP A 95 -19.16 12.43 -7.21
CA ASP A 95 -20.14 11.75 -8.02
C ASP A 95 -20.48 12.57 -9.28
N LYS A 96 -20.97 11.87 -10.29
CA LYS A 96 -21.30 12.46 -11.57
C LYS A 96 -22.43 13.47 -11.46
N ASP A 97 -23.35 13.27 -10.50
CA ASP A 97 -24.49 14.15 -10.29
C ASP A 97 -24.15 15.37 -9.44
N CYS A 98 -22.90 15.48 -9.00
CA CYS A 98 -22.41 16.61 -8.21
C CYS A 98 -23.19 16.80 -6.90
N THR A 99 -23.51 15.70 -6.23
CA THR A 99 -24.23 15.73 -4.95
C THR A 99 -23.28 15.64 -3.76
N LYS A 100 -22.09 15.03 -3.94
CA LYS A 100 -21.11 14.87 -2.87
C LYS A 100 -19.88 15.71 -3.16
N GLN A 101 -19.80 16.83 -2.49
CA GLN A 101 -18.69 17.76 -2.71
C GLN A 101 -17.38 17.21 -2.14
N PHE A 102 -16.32 17.40 -2.88
CA PHE A 102 -14.96 17.09 -2.46
C PHE A 102 -14.18 18.40 -2.32
N ASP A 103 -13.67 18.66 -1.12
CA ASP A 103 -12.90 19.88 -0.87
C ASP A 103 -11.41 19.56 -1.07
N ILE A 104 -10.84 20.01 -2.17
CA ILE A 104 -9.44 19.73 -2.50
C ILE A 104 -8.48 20.37 -1.50
N ASN A 105 -8.93 21.32 -0.70
CA ASN A 105 -8.09 21.96 0.31
C ASN A 105 -8.15 21.26 1.68
N LYS A 106 -9.10 20.37 1.87
CA LYS A 106 -9.28 19.68 3.14
C LYS A 106 -9.30 18.17 3.02
N ASP A 107 -9.95 17.65 1.99
CA ASP A 107 -10.16 16.22 1.86
C ASP A 107 -8.92 15.55 1.32
N THR A 108 -8.43 14.56 2.04
CA THR A 108 -7.24 13.81 1.67
C THR A 108 -7.60 12.61 0.82
N VAL A 109 -6.63 12.14 0.04
CA VAL A 109 -6.83 10.99 -0.83
C VAL A 109 -6.49 9.72 -0.06
N SER A 110 -7.43 8.79 -0.03
CA SER A 110 -7.22 7.49 0.62
C SER A 110 -7.44 6.31 -0.34
N ASP A 111 -7.81 6.59 -1.58
CA ASP A 111 -8.06 5.58 -2.60
C ASP A 111 -8.04 6.29 -3.97
N SER A 112 -7.92 5.50 -5.05
CA SER A 112 -8.08 6.05 -6.38
C SER A 112 -9.51 6.53 -6.57
N LEU A 113 -9.67 7.73 -7.13
CA LEU A 113 -10.98 8.32 -7.27
C LEU A 113 -11.07 9.18 -8.53
N THR A 114 -12.29 9.49 -8.93
CA THR A 114 -12.58 10.41 -10.02
C THR A 114 -13.27 11.62 -9.44
N LEU A 115 -12.74 12.79 -9.74
CA LEU A 115 -13.35 14.06 -9.34
C LEU A 115 -14.09 14.66 -10.53
N TYR A 116 -15.32 15.09 -10.29
CA TYR A 116 -16.16 15.69 -11.30
C TYR A 116 -16.30 17.18 -11.02
N SER A 117 -16.12 17.99 -12.04
CA SER A 117 -16.31 19.44 -11.90
C SER A 117 -17.79 19.78 -11.97
N GLY A 118 -18.21 20.69 -11.11
CA GLY A 118 -19.55 21.27 -11.16
C GLY A 118 -19.54 22.59 -11.88
N TRP A 119 -20.62 22.90 -12.58
CA TRP A 119 -20.74 24.10 -13.36
C TRP A 119 -22.09 24.76 -13.12
N GLU A 120 -22.07 26.06 -13.08
CA GLU A 120 -23.27 26.87 -12.99
C GLU A 120 -23.31 27.81 -14.19
N LYS A 121 -24.44 27.86 -14.86
CA LYS A 121 -24.57 28.70 -16.02
C LYS A 121 -24.53 30.17 -15.63
N LYS A 122 -23.77 30.94 -16.34
CA LYS A 122 -23.70 32.40 -16.15
C LYS A 122 -24.97 33.11 -16.52
#